data_4821f741e48db57fba887a141cd9edcb
#
_entry.id   4821f741e48db57fba887a141cd9edcb
#
_cell.length_a   1.000
_cell.length_b   1.000
_cell.length_c   1.000
_cell.angle_alpha   90.00
_cell.angle_beta   90.00
_cell.angle_gamma   90.00
#
_symmetry.space_group_name_H-M   'P 1'
#
loop_
_entity.id
_entity.type
_entity.pdbx_description
1 polymer ?
#
loop_
_entity_poly.entity_id
_entity_poly.type
_entity_poly.pdbx_seq_one_letter_code
_entity_poly.pdbx_strand_id
1 'polypeptide(L)'
;MDALTDVIRLLRPATVLLGSLSGSGAWGVRVPEQPGPTFYLVTEGSCWFQAEGTDPLELRPGDYILSARPTSDSFSSAPDVEKALSDARFKAAHELDGEVRVGDRETAPATRILGGLIRCEPANADLLIGLLPRFVHVPAGEHTGARLRALLALVRDEAESALPGRDAILCRLIEVMLIETLRREAFAPHVGLLGGLAQPQLARALAHIHADVARGWTVGELARQVGMSRSVFARRFTDAVGVAPVEYLLDWRMALAKDALLRKAGTLEEVALSIGYRSASAFSTAFRNRVGCPPSEYAPPAGRMVAAA
;
A
#
# COMPACT_ATOMS: atom_id res chain seq x y z
N MET A 1 -19.36 8.58 4.13
CA MET A 1 -18.27 7.83 3.45
C MET A 1 -17.54 7.02 4.50
N ASP A 2 -16.93 5.90 4.17
CA ASP A 2 -16.12 5.15 5.13
C ASP A 2 -14.65 5.60 5.06
N ALA A 3 -13.95 5.45 6.19
CA ALA A 3 -12.58 5.96 6.33
C ALA A 3 -11.59 5.30 5.36
N LEU A 4 -11.80 4.04 4.96
CA LEU A 4 -10.94 3.37 3.97
C LEU A 4 -11.08 4.02 2.59
N THR A 5 -12.31 4.34 2.17
CA THR A 5 -12.54 5.05 0.91
C THR A 5 -11.86 6.42 0.89
N ASP A 6 -11.88 7.17 2.00
CA ASP A 6 -11.24 8.48 2.08
C ASP A 6 -9.71 8.36 2.00
N VAL A 7 -9.13 7.36 2.66
CA VAL A 7 -7.69 7.07 2.57
C VAL A 7 -7.29 6.67 1.14
N ILE A 8 -8.03 5.77 0.49
CA ILE A 8 -7.73 5.35 -0.90
C ILE A 8 -7.78 6.55 -1.86
N ARG A 9 -8.79 7.44 -1.69
CA ARG A 9 -8.90 8.67 -2.48
C ARG A 9 -7.72 9.61 -2.28
N LEU A 10 -7.20 9.71 -1.06
CA LEU A 10 -6.04 10.53 -0.75
C LEU A 10 -4.76 9.94 -1.32
N LEU A 11 -4.61 8.62 -1.27
CA LEU A 11 -3.44 7.90 -1.78
C LEU A 11 -3.35 7.86 -3.29
N ARG A 12 -4.47 7.90 -4.00
CA ARG A 12 -4.53 7.82 -5.47
C ARG A 12 -3.60 6.75 -6.03
N PRO A 13 -3.81 5.49 -5.65
CA PRO A 13 -2.94 4.43 -6.12
C PRO A 13 -2.96 4.38 -7.65
N ALA A 14 -1.80 4.29 -8.25
CA ALA A 14 -1.62 4.05 -9.68
C ALA A 14 -0.60 2.93 -9.85
N THR A 15 -0.94 1.93 -10.65
CA THR A 15 -0.06 0.79 -10.88
C THR A 15 0.95 1.10 -11.97
N VAL A 16 2.21 0.76 -11.71
CA VAL A 16 3.29 0.72 -12.69
C VAL A 16 3.80 -0.70 -12.74
N LEU A 17 3.63 -1.36 -13.87
CA LEU A 17 4.16 -2.71 -14.06
C LEU A 17 5.68 -2.68 -14.11
N LEU A 18 6.31 -3.53 -13.31
CA LEU A 18 7.75 -3.74 -13.35
C LEU A 18 8.16 -4.82 -14.35
N GLY A 19 7.23 -5.68 -14.75
CA GLY A 19 7.42 -6.75 -15.70
C GLY A 19 7.22 -8.15 -15.14
N SER A 20 7.60 -9.14 -15.93
CA SER A 20 7.54 -10.55 -15.57
C SER A 20 8.93 -11.10 -15.27
N LEU A 21 9.00 -11.99 -14.28
CA LEU A 21 10.16 -12.81 -13.98
C LEU A 21 9.82 -14.25 -14.31
N SER A 22 10.70 -14.93 -15.05
CA SER A 22 10.59 -16.37 -15.28
C SER A 22 11.88 -17.09 -14.90
N GLY A 23 11.74 -18.32 -14.38
CA GLY A 23 12.85 -19.08 -13.87
C GLY A 23 12.78 -20.56 -14.13
N SER A 24 13.95 -21.21 -14.33
CA SER A 24 14.10 -22.67 -14.43
C SER A 24 15.40 -23.14 -13.76
N GLY A 25 15.41 -24.38 -13.29
CA GLY A 25 16.53 -24.91 -12.52
C GLY A 25 16.73 -24.20 -11.19
N ALA A 26 17.98 -24.04 -10.75
CA ALA A 26 18.33 -23.30 -9.54
C ALA A 26 18.48 -21.80 -9.84
N TRP A 27 17.65 -20.98 -9.19
CA TRP A 27 17.69 -19.52 -9.35
C TRP A 27 17.27 -18.80 -8.08
N GLY A 28 17.80 -17.59 -7.91
CA GLY A 28 17.40 -16.71 -6.82
C GLY A 28 17.63 -15.25 -7.20
N VAL A 29 16.66 -14.40 -6.89
CA VAL A 29 16.74 -12.96 -7.11
C VAL A 29 16.32 -12.20 -5.87
N ARG A 30 16.94 -11.07 -5.64
CA ARG A 30 16.55 -10.09 -4.63
C ARG A 30 16.14 -8.81 -5.34
N VAL A 31 14.88 -8.44 -5.18
CA VAL A 31 14.34 -7.18 -5.70
C VAL A 31 14.84 -6.05 -4.79
N PRO A 32 15.50 -5.01 -5.33
CA PRO A 32 15.90 -3.87 -4.51
C PRO A 32 14.69 -3.14 -3.93
N GLU A 33 14.91 -2.45 -2.82
CA GLU A 33 13.91 -1.61 -2.19
C GLU A 33 13.24 -0.68 -3.21
N GLN A 34 11.91 -0.64 -3.21
CA GLN A 34 11.10 0.16 -4.12
C GLN A 34 10.49 1.36 -3.39
N PRO A 35 10.21 2.49 -4.07
CA PRO A 35 9.69 3.72 -3.44
C PRO A 35 8.20 3.66 -3.06
N GLY A 36 7.58 2.49 -3.10
CA GLY A 36 6.16 2.27 -2.77
C GLY A 36 5.82 0.80 -2.66
N PRO A 37 4.54 0.48 -2.37
CA PRO A 37 4.08 -0.90 -2.31
C PRO A 37 4.34 -1.64 -3.63
N THR A 38 4.78 -2.88 -3.50
CA THR A 38 4.97 -3.80 -4.64
C THR A 38 3.98 -4.95 -4.54
N PHE A 39 3.61 -5.47 -5.67
CA PHE A 39 2.81 -6.67 -5.74
C PHE A 39 3.51 -7.74 -6.57
N TYR A 40 3.20 -8.99 -6.26
CA TYR A 40 3.68 -10.15 -6.98
C TYR A 40 2.56 -11.19 -7.09
N LEU A 41 2.40 -11.76 -8.26
CA LEU A 41 1.46 -12.84 -8.55
C LEU A 41 2.22 -13.98 -9.20
N VAL A 42 2.18 -15.16 -8.60
CA VAL A 42 2.71 -16.37 -9.25
C VAL A 42 1.68 -16.84 -10.28
N THR A 43 2.04 -16.79 -11.56
CA THR A 43 1.16 -17.20 -12.64
C THR A 43 1.36 -18.67 -12.99
N GLU A 44 2.60 -19.17 -12.94
CA GLU A 44 2.96 -20.56 -13.22
C GLU A 44 4.00 -21.09 -12.22
N GLY A 45 3.98 -22.39 -11.96
CA GLY A 45 4.95 -23.09 -11.11
C GLY A 45 4.90 -22.65 -9.64
N SER A 46 5.97 -22.93 -8.90
CA SER A 46 6.11 -22.52 -7.50
C SER A 46 7.48 -21.89 -7.25
N CYS A 47 7.57 -21.06 -6.22
CA CYS A 47 8.81 -20.46 -5.77
C CYS A 47 8.76 -20.13 -4.28
N TRP A 48 9.89 -19.72 -3.73
CA TRP A 48 10.01 -19.25 -2.36
C TRP A 48 10.10 -17.72 -2.37
N PHE A 49 9.25 -17.08 -1.59
CA PHE A 49 9.27 -15.65 -1.29
C PHE A 49 9.86 -15.43 0.09
N GLN A 50 10.66 -14.39 0.24
CA GLN A 50 11.13 -13.96 1.54
C GLN A 50 11.26 -12.44 1.57
N ALA A 51 10.51 -11.79 2.45
CA ALA A 51 10.75 -10.40 2.80
C ALA A 51 11.91 -10.31 3.80
N GLU A 52 12.65 -9.20 3.80
CA GLU A 52 13.78 -9.02 4.72
C GLU A 52 13.39 -9.24 6.18
N GLY A 53 14.11 -10.13 6.87
CA GLY A 53 13.88 -10.48 8.28
C GLY A 53 12.64 -11.32 8.55
N THR A 54 12.12 -12.04 7.53
CA THR A 54 11.05 -13.04 7.70
C THR A 54 11.52 -14.43 7.28
N ASP A 55 10.79 -15.45 7.70
CA ASP A 55 11.01 -16.80 7.22
C ASP A 55 10.60 -16.94 5.75
N PRO A 56 11.24 -17.84 4.98
CA PRO A 56 10.83 -18.14 3.61
C PRO A 56 9.40 -18.70 3.55
N LEU A 57 8.61 -18.23 2.58
CA LEU A 57 7.24 -18.66 2.31
C LEU A 57 7.16 -19.32 0.94
N GLU A 58 6.68 -20.56 0.86
CA GLU A 58 6.40 -21.21 -0.42
C GLU A 58 5.17 -20.55 -1.08
N LEU A 59 5.31 -20.13 -2.34
CA LEU A 59 4.25 -19.60 -3.16
C LEU A 59 3.90 -20.57 -4.29
N ARG A 60 2.62 -20.66 -4.62
CA ARG A 60 2.03 -21.52 -5.64
C ARG A 60 1.29 -20.71 -6.69
N PRO A 61 0.94 -21.28 -7.85
CA PRO A 61 0.19 -20.57 -8.88
C PRO A 61 -1.10 -19.97 -8.35
N GLY A 62 -1.29 -18.68 -8.59
CA GLY A 62 -2.39 -17.87 -8.09
C GLY A 62 -2.16 -17.23 -6.72
N ASP A 63 -1.04 -17.52 -6.05
CA ASP A 63 -0.67 -16.78 -4.82
C ASP A 63 -0.27 -15.35 -5.16
N TYR A 64 -0.81 -14.41 -4.38
CA TYR A 64 -0.54 -12.99 -4.49
C TYR A 64 0.12 -12.47 -3.21
N ILE A 65 1.16 -11.67 -3.39
CA ILE A 65 1.82 -10.92 -2.33
C ILE A 65 1.64 -9.44 -2.59
N LEU A 66 1.22 -8.71 -1.58
CA LEU A 66 1.33 -7.24 -1.51
C LEU A 66 2.39 -6.90 -0.47
N SER A 67 3.55 -6.44 -0.90
CA SER A 67 4.59 -5.92 -0.02
C SER A 67 4.35 -4.42 0.16
N ALA A 68 3.90 -4.04 1.36
CA ALA A 68 3.36 -2.71 1.61
C ALA A 68 4.42 -1.68 2.00
N ARG A 69 5.59 -2.13 2.43
CA ARG A 69 6.69 -1.26 2.89
C ARG A 69 7.87 -1.38 1.96
N PRO A 70 8.69 -0.31 1.84
CA PRO A 70 9.98 -0.39 1.18
C PRO A 70 10.85 -1.44 1.88
N THR A 71 10.94 -2.62 1.31
CA THR A 71 11.76 -3.73 1.80
C THR A 71 12.42 -4.41 0.60
N SER A 72 13.53 -5.08 0.88
CA SER A 72 14.16 -5.94 -0.12
C SER A 72 13.46 -7.29 -0.10
N ASP A 73 12.63 -7.54 -1.10
CA ASP A 73 11.95 -8.82 -1.29
C ASP A 73 12.82 -9.77 -2.11
N SER A 74 12.74 -11.06 -1.85
CA SER A 74 13.48 -12.05 -2.63
C SER A 74 12.61 -13.21 -3.08
N PHE A 75 12.96 -13.77 -4.23
CA PHE A 75 12.35 -14.95 -4.83
C PHE A 75 13.41 -15.96 -5.21
N SER A 76 13.13 -17.24 -5.03
CA SER A 76 14.09 -18.31 -5.37
C SER A 76 13.38 -19.63 -5.65
N SER A 77 14.06 -20.52 -6.37
CA SER A 77 13.60 -21.89 -6.62
C SER A 77 13.61 -22.77 -5.36
N ALA A 78 14.47 -22.45 -4.37
CA ALA A 78 14.53 -23.10 -3.06
C ALA A 78 15.05 -22.08 -2.01
N PRO A 79 14.76 -22.29 -0.70
CA PRO A 79 15.11 -21.33 0.36
C PRO A 79 16.60 -20.97 0.42
N ASP A 80 17.45 -21.96 0.23
CA ASP A 80 18.92 -21.85 0.42
C ASP A 80 19.69 -21.43 -0.84
N VAL A 81 18.99 -21.12 -1.94
CA VAL A 81 19.65 -20.66 -3.18
C VAL A 81 20.12 -19.23 -2.99
N GLU A 82 21.35 -18.95 -3.49
CA GLU A 82 21.92 -17.62 -3.51
C GLU A 82 21.04 -16.67 -4.35
N LYS A 83 20.86 -15.44 -3.88
CA LYS A 83 19.96 -14.47 -4.48
C LYS A 83 20.75 -13.29 -5.06
N ALA A 84 20.82 -13.21 -6.39
CA ALA A 84 21.43 -12.10 -7.11
C ALA A 84 20.57 -10.83 -6.98
N LEU A 85 21.20 -9.65 -6.87
CA LEU A 85 20.49 -8.38 -6.86
C LEU A 85 19.90 -8.06 -8.24
N SER A 86 18.58 -7.98 -8.35
CA SER A 86 17.85 -7.68 -9.57
C SER A 86 17.75 -6.16 -9.82
N ASP A 87 18.89 -5.50 -9.99
CA ASP A 87 18.98 -4.10 -10.39
C ASP A 87 18.74 -3.91 -11.91
N ALA A 88 18.81 -2.68 -12.39
CA ALA A 88 18.60 -2.35 -13.80
C ALA A 88 19.61 -3.08 -14.71
N ARG A 89 20.87 -3.22 -14.28
CA ARG A 89 21.92 -3.90 -15.05
C ARG A 89 21.66 -5.40 -15.13
N PHE A 90 21.25 -6.00 -14.01
CA PHE A 90 20.86 -7.41 -13.97
C PHE A 90 19.68 -7.67 -14.90
N LYS A 91 18.62 -6.84 -14.82
CA LYS A 91 17.44 -6.97 -15.69
C LYS A 91 17.79 -6.90 -17.15
N ALA A 92 18.57 -5.89 -17.58
CA ALA A 92 19.00 -5.75 -18.97
C ALA A 92 19.83 -6.95 -19.47
N ALA A 93 20.65 -7.55 -18.60
CA ALA A 93 21.45 -8.73 -18.95
C ALA A 93 20.63 -10.04 -19.03
N HIS A 94 19.49 -10.10 -18.37
CA HIS A 94 18.63 -11.29 -18.25
C HIS A 94 17.31 -11.15 -19.00
N GLU A 95 17.08 -10.03 -19.69
CA GLU A 95 15.87 -9.84 -20.49
C GLU A 95 15.85 -10.76 -21.71
N LEU A 96 14.74 -11.46 -21.87
CA LEU A 96 14.45 -12.31 -23.03
C LEU A 96 12.93 -12.26 -23.26
N ASP A 97 12.51 -11.87 -24.46
CA ASP A 97 11.08 -11.80 -24.87
C ASP A 97 10.21 -10.96 -23.94
N GLY A 98 10.75 -9.89 -23.36
CA GLY A 98 10.04 -9.00 -22.42
C GLY A 98 9.93 -9.53 -20.99
N GLU A 99 10.58 -10.64 -20.66
CA GLU A 99 10.67 -11.20 -19.30
C GLU A 99 12.11 -11.16 -18.78
N VAL A 100 12.27 -11.00 -17.48
CA VAL A 100 13.57 -11.24 -16.81
C VAL A 100 13.72 -12.73 -16.57
N ARG A 101 14.57 -13.39 -17.34
CA ARG A 101 14.75 -14.85 -17.31
C ARG A 101 15.97 -15.25 -16.50
N VAL A 102 15.76 -16.08 -15.46
CA VAL A 102 16.79 -16.47 -14.49
C VAL A 102 16.98 -17.98 -14.42
N GLY A 103 18.14 -18.40 -13.93
CA GLY A 103 18.53 -19.81 -13.85
C GLY A 103 18.97 -20.38 -15.20
N ASP A 104 18.55 -21.60 -15.50
CA ASP A 104 18.86 -22.25 -16.78
C ASP A 104 18.01 -21.64 -17.91
N ARG A 105 18.65 -20.88 -18.78
CA ARG A 105 17.99 -20.12 -19.86
C ARG A 105 17.66 -20.98 -21.09
N GLU A 106 18.21 -22.17 -21.17
CA GLU A 106 17.98 -23.10 -22.29
C GLU A 106 16.75 -23.97 -22.08
N THR A 107 16.35 -24.14 -20.81
CA THR A 107 15.15 -24.90 -20.43
C THR A 107 13.92 -23.98 -20.36
N ALA A 108 12.77 -24.48 -20.77
CA ALA A 108 11.51 -23.75 -20.63
C ALA A 108 11.25 -23.34 -19.17
N PRO A 109 10.74 -22.12 -18.91
CA PRO A 109 10.49 -21.66 -17.55
C PRO A 109 9.55 -22.60 -16.79
N ALA A 110 9.96 -22.97 -15.60
CA ALA A 110 9.15 -23.76 -14.67
C ALA A 110 8.32 -22.88 -13.73
N THR A 111 8.71 -21.60 -13.58
CA THR A 111 8.03 -20.62 -12.72
C THR A 111 7.88 -19.30 -13.46
N ARG A 112 6.73 -18.65 -13.31
CA ARG A 112 6.51 -17.26 -13.75
C ARG A 112 5.87 -16.43 -12.66
N ILE A 113 6.36 -15.19 -12.52
CA ILE A 113 5.91 -14.22 -11.54
C ILE A 113 5.65 -12.90 -12.27
N LEU A 114 4.43 -12.40 -12.18
CA LEU A 114 4.09 -11.03 -12.56
C LEU A 114 4.34 -10.12 -11.37
N GLY A 115 5.08 -9.04 -11.55
CA GLY A 115 5.37 -8.08 -10.48
C GLY A 115 5.20 -6.63 -10.92
N GLY A 116 4.91 -5.77 -9.95
CA GLY A 116 4.75 -4.36 -10.23
C GLY A 116 4.86 -3.48 -8.99
N LEU A 117 5.00 -2.18 -9.24
CA LEU A 117 5.01 -1.13 -8.23
C LEU A 117 3.64 -0.44 -8.22
N ILE A 118 3.08 -0.24 -7.04
CA ILE A 118 1.92 0.63 -6.84
C ILE A 118 2.45 1.99 -6.40
N ARG A 119 2.35 2.98 -7.27
CA ARG A 119 2.71 4.35 -6.95
C ARG A 119 1.56 4.98 -6.19
N CYS A 120 1.84 5.55 -5.04
CA CYS A 120 0.90 6.37 -4.27
C CYS A 120 1.33 7.83 -4.32
N GLU A 121 0.40 8.74 -4.00
CA GLU A 121 0.74 10.16 -3.84
C GLU A 121 1.85 10.32 -2.79
N PRO A 122 3.05 10.81 -3.16
CA PRO A 122 4.21 10.83 -2.26
C PRO A 122 3.98 11.56 -0.95
N ALA A 123 3.13 12.60 -0.97
CA ALA A 123 2.79 13.39 0.21
C ALA A 123 2.17 12.58 1.34
N ASN A 124 1.52 11.47 1.00
CA ASN A 124 0.70 10.66 1.91
C ASN A 124 1.10 9.18 1.92
N ALA A 125 2.15 8.81 1.18
CA ALA A 125 2.63 7.43 1.11
C ALA A 125 2.97 6.86 2.51
N ASP A 126 3.58 7.67 3.38
CA ASP A 126 3.93 7.28 4.75
C ASP A 126 2.70 6.90 5.60
N LEU A 127 1.54 7.55 5.34
CA LEU A 127 0.29 7.17 6.01
C LEU A 127 -0.12 5.74 5.65
N LEU A 128 -0.04 5.37 4.37
CA LEU A 128 -0.38 4.03 3.93
C LEU A 128 0.60 3.00 4.50
N ILE A 129 1.90 3.30 4.41
CA ILE A 129 2.97 2.42 4.88
C ILE A 129 2.84 2.16 6.39
N GLY A 130 2.45 3.18 7.17
CA GLY A 130 2.22 3.05 8.61
C GLY A 130 0.98 2.23 8.97
N LEU A 131 0.02 2.07 8.06
CA LEU A 131 -1.27 1.45 8.30
C LEU A 131 -1.34 -0.02 7.85
N LEU A 132 -0.40 -0.49 7.05
CA LEU A 132 -0.38 -1.84 6.50
C LEU A 132 0.64 -2.75 7.23
N PRO A 133 0.38 -4.06 7.30
CA PRO A 133 1.41 -5.03 7.69
C PRO A 133 2.57 -4.96 6.68
N ARG A 134 3.72 -5.54 7.04
CA ARG A 134 4.92 -5.54 6.18
C ARG A 134 4.62 -6.09 4.79
N PHE A 135 3.93 -7.21 4.75
CA PHE A 135 3.37 -7.78 3.53
C PHE A 135 2.06 -8.51 3.83
N VAL A 136 1.24 -8.69 2.82
CA VAL A 136 0.00 -9.47 2.84
C VAL A 136 0.15 -10.61 1.87
N HIS A 137 0.00 -11.85 2.36
CA HIS A 137 -0.10 -13.04 1.51
C HIS A 137 -1.56 -13.41 1.28
N VAL A 138 -1.94 -13.52 0.05
CA VAL A 138 -3.25 -13.99 -0.37
C VAL A 138 -3.07 -15.31 -1.12
N PRO A 139 -3.28 -16.46 -0.44
CA PRO A 139 -3.14 -17.76 -1.08
C PRO A 139 -4.24 -18.02 -2.11
N ALA A 140 -3.93 -18.79 -3.15
CA ALA A 140 -4.86 -19.17 -4.22
C ALA A 140 -5.99 -20.12 -3.79
N GLY A 141 -6.00 -20.56 -2.54
CA GLY A 141 -6.90 -21.61 -2.03
C GLY A 141 -8.37 -21.19 -1.83
N GLU A 142 -9.18 -22.15 -1.39
CA GLU A 142 -10.64 -21.98 -1.15
C GLU A 142 -10.98 -20.93 -0.09
N HIS A 143 -10.07 -20.64 0.84
CA HIS A 143 -10.24 -19.64 1.89
C HIS A 143 -10.07 -18.19 1.37
N THR A 144 -9.59 -18.02 0.15
CA THR A 144 -9.57 -16.71 -0.52
C THR A 144 -10.98 -16.34 -0.93
N GLY A 145 -11.47 -15.18 -0.53
CA GLY A 145 -12.82 -14.74 -0.84
C GLY A 145 -13.12 -14.78 -2.35
N ALA A 146 -14.35 -15.16 -2.72
CA ALA A 146 -14.75 -15.36 -4.13
C ALA A 146 -14.39 -14.16 -5.05
N ARG A 147 -14.50 -12.93 -4.54
CA ARG A 147 -14.17 -11.70 -5.28
C ARG A 147 -12.68 -11.61 -5.61
N LEU A 148 -11.81 -11.89 -4.65
CA LEU A 148 -10.37 -11.78 -4.85
C LEU A 148 -9.87 -12.89 -5.77
N ARG A 149 -10.43 -14.11 -5.68
CA ARG A 149 -10.16 -15.19 -6.65
C ARG A 149 -10.53 -14.80 -8.08
N ALA A 150 -11.72 -14.20 -8.26
CA ALA A 150 -12.16 -13.74 -9.58
C ALA A 150 -11.22 -12.65 -10.15
N LEU A 151 -10.77 -11.71 -9.32
CA LEU A 151 -9.80 -10.70 -9.73
C LEU A 151 -8.45 -11.31 -10.08
N LEU A 152 -7.95 -12.26 -9.30
CA LEU A 152 -6.70 -12.99 -9.58
C LEU A 152 -6.77 -13.74 -10.90
N ALA A 153 -7.90 -14.40 -11.19
CA ALA A 153 -8.11 -15.06 -12.47
C ALA A 153 -8.09 -14.06 -13.64
N LEU A 154 -8.79 -12.92 -13.50
CA LEU A 154 -8.78 -11.87 -14.53
C LEU A 154 -7.37 -11.28 -14.75
N VAL A 155 -6.60 -11.05 -13.68
CA VAL A 155 -5.22 -10.55 -13.81
C VAL A 155 -4.34 -11.57 -14.53
N ARG A 156 -4.48 -12.85 -14.23
CA ARG A 156 -3.72 -13.90 -14.89
C ARG A 156 -4.08 -13.97 -16.38
N ASP A 157 -5.36 -14.06 -16.71
CA ASP A 157 -5.85 -14.17 -18.08
C ASP A 157 -5.41 -12.94 -18.91
N GLU A 158 -5.48 -11.74 -18.33
CA GLU A 158 -5.00 -10.52 -18.98
C GLU A 158 -3.47 -10.46 -19.08
N ALA A 159 -2.72 -11.00 -18.12
CA ALA A 159 -1.26 -11.08 -18.19
C ALA A 159 -0.76 -11.94 -19.35
N GLU A 160 -1.51 -12.96 -19.71
CA GLU A 160 -1.24 -13.85 -20.85
C GLU A 160 -1.76 -13.28 -22.19
N SER A 161 -2.59 -12.23 -22.14
CA SER A 161 -3.21 -11.61 -23.32
C SER A 161 -2.18 -10.85 -24.16
N ALA A 162 -2.32 -10.95 -25.50
CA ALA A 162 -1.57 -10.13 -26.45
C ALA A 162 -2.44 -9.00 -27.04
N LEU A 163 -3.62 -8.72 -26.47
CA LEU A 163 -4.56 -7.73 -27.00
C LEU A 163 -4.13 -6.30 -26.68
N PRO A 164 -4.43 -5.31 -27.56
CA PRO A 164 -4.25 -3.91 -27.27
C PRO A 164 -5.00 -3.48 -25.99
N GLY A 165 -4.36 -2.66 -25.15
CA GLY A 165 -4.95 -2.21 -23.90
C GLY A 165 -4.66 -3.09 -22.67
N ARG A 166 -3.96 -4.22 -22.86
CA ARG A 166 -3.54 -5.14 -21.79
C ARG A 166 -2.99 -4.44 -20.56
N ASP A 167 -2.00 -3.59 -20.74
CA ASP A 167 -1.34 -2.93 -19.60
C ASP A 167 -2.29 -1.96 -18.86
N ALA A 168 -3.19 -1.30 -19.59
CA ALA A 168 -4.19 -0.43 -18.99
C ALA A 168 -5.21 -1.23 -18.15
N ILE A 169 -5.64 -2.39 -18.63
CA ILE A 169 -6.55 -3.28 -17.91
C ILE A 169 -5.84 -3.86 -16.68
N LEU A 170 -4.63 -4.39 -16.83
CA LEU A 170 -3.84 -4.92 -15.71
C LEU A 170 -3.66 -3.87 -14.61
N CYS A 171 -3.29 -2.63 -14.95
CA CYS A 171 -3.16 -1.56 -13.97
C CYS A 171 -4.44 -1.36 -13.17
N ARG A 172 -5.62 -1.34 -13.80
CA ARG A 172 -6.90 -1.16 -13.11
C ARG A 172 -7.28 -2.37 -12.25
N LEU A 173 -7.03 -3.58 -12.73
CA LEU A 173 -7.28 -4.79 -11.95
C LEU A 173 -6.40 -4.84 -10.69
N ILE A 174 -5.14 -4.46 -10.77
CA ILE A 174 -4.21 -4.40 -9.62
C ILE A 174 -4.66 -3.31 -8.62
N GLU A 175 -5.14 -2.15 -9.08
CA GLU A 175 -5.71 -1.14 -8.21
C GLU A 175 -6.93 -1.66 -7.43
N VAL A 176 -7.82 -2.39 -8.11
CA VAL A 176 -8.97 -3.04 -7.45
C VAL A 176 -8.52 -4.14 -6.50
N MET A 177 -7.50 -4.91 -6.85
CA MET A 177 -6.92 -5.93 -5.97
C MET A 177 -6.32 -5.34 -4.70
N LEU A 178 -5.64 -4.19 -4.79
CA LEU A 178 -5.16 -3.45 -3.61
C LEU A 178 -6.33 -3.13 -2.67
N ILE A 179 -7.42 -2.58 -3.21
CA ILE A 179 -8.60 -2.23 -2.41
C ILE A 179 -9.21 -3.46 -1.73
N GLU A 180 -9.38 -4.55 -2.47
CA GLU A 180 -9.94 -5.79 -1.91
C GLU A 180 -9.01 -6.43 -0.86
N THR A 181 -7.69 -6.33 -1.06
CA THR A 181 -6.70 -6.78 -0.08
C THR A 181 -6.81 -5.96 1.21
N LEU A 182 -6.87 -4.62 1.10
CA LEU A 182 -7.06 -3.73 2.26
C LEU A 182 -8.38 -4.00 2.99
N ARG A 183 -9.46 -4.27 2.27
CA ARG A 183 -10.75 -4.66 2.84
C ARG A 183 -10.67 -5.96 3.64
N ARG A 184 -9.96 -6.94 3.12
CA ARG A 184 -9.74 -8.23 3.80
C ARG A 184 -8.91 -8.04 5.07
N GLU A 185 -7.81 -7.32 4.98
CA GLU A 185 -6.93 -7.04 6.10
C GLU A 185 -7.62 -6.19 7.19
N ALA A 186 -8.64 -5.40 6.85
CA ALA A 186 -9.46 -4.71 7.83
C ALA A 186 -10.22 -5.67 8.79
N PHE A 187 -10.28 -6.96 8.52
CA PHE A 187 -10.85 -7.98 9.42
C PHE A 187 -9.79 -8.82 10.14
N ALA A 188 -8.51 -8.61 9.86
CA ALA A 188 -7.42 -9.28 10.53
C ALA A 188 -6.96 -8.50 11.79
N PRO A 189 -6.35 -9.16 12.79
CA PRO A 189 -5.88 -8.49 14.01
C PRO A 189 -4.58 -7.70 13.74
N HIS A 190 -4.71 -6.51 13.20
CA HIS A 190 -3.59 -5.60 12.96
C HIS A 190 -3.69 -4.34 13.81
N VAL A 191 -2.53 -3.74 14.11
CA VAL A 191 -2.45 -2.38 14.66
C VAL A 191 -2.38 -1.40 13.48
N GLY A 192 -3.21 -0.37 13.51
CA GLY A 192 -3.30 0.66 12.47
C GLY A 192 -4.74 0.99 12.12
N LEU A 193 -4.96 1.77 11.07
CA LEU A 193 -6.31 2.12 10.60
C LEU A 193 -7.16 0.87 10.37
N LEU A 194 -6.60 -0.15 9.73
CA LEU A 194 -7.30 -1.40 9.44
C LEU A 194 -7.74 -2.10 10.72
N GLY A 195 -6.90 -2.13 11.77
CA GLY A 195 -7.26 -2.65 13.10
C GLY A 195 -8.40 -1.86 13.76
N GLY A 196 -8.43 -0.54 13.56
CA GLY A 196 -9.55 0.30 13.98
C GLY A 196 -10.84 -0.01 13.21
N LEU A 197 -10.76 -0.23 11.90
CA LEU A 197 -11.89 -0.57 11.04
C LEU A 197 -12.46 -1.97 11.32
N ALA A 198 -11.65 -2.90 11.80
CA ALA A 198 -12.08 -4.23 12.22
C ALA A 198 -13.07 -4.20 13.41
N GLN A 199 -13.06 -3.14 14.19
CA GLN A 199 -13.93 -3.00 15.37
C GLN A 199 -15.11 -2.05 15.06
N PRO A 200 -16.38 -2.53 15.05
CA PRO A 200 -17.53 -1.74 14.58
C PRO A 200 -17.70 -0.39 15.29
N GLN A 201 -17.39 -0.32 16.59
CA GLN A 201 -17.49 0.94 17.35
C GLN A 201 -16.35 1.91 16.97
N LEU A 202 -15.11 1.43 16.78
CA LEU A 202 -13.99 2.26 16.35
C LEU A 202 -14.14 2.68 14.89
N ALA A 203 -14.66 1.80 14.03
CA ALA A 203 -14.98 2.14 12.63
C ALA A 203 -15.98 3.30 12.55
N ARG A 204 -17.01 3.33 13.42
CA ARG A 204 -17.93 4.47 13.52
C ARG A 204 -17.24 5.74 14.01
N ALA A 205 -16.34 5.63 14.99
CA ALA A 205 -15.59 6.79 15.47
C ALA A 205 -14.67 7.37 14.36
N LEU A 206 -13.98 6.51 13.63
CA LEU A 206 -13.19 6.90 12.46
C LEU A 206 -14.06 7.56 11.39
N ALA A 207 -15.25 6.99 11.10
CA ALA A 207 -16.19 7.60 10.16
C ALA A 207 -16.66 9.00 10.60
N HIS A 208 -16.88 9.24 11.90
CA HIS A 208 -17.20 10.57 12.42
C HIS A 208 -16.03 11.55 12.24
N ILE A 209 -14.80 11.14 12.52
CA ILE A 209 -13.60 11.96 12.32
C ILE A 209 -13.46 12.35 10.85
N HIS A 210 -13.61 11.38 9.94
CA HIS A 210 -13.46 11.60 8.50
C HIS A 210 -14.58 12.46 7.91
N ALA A 211 -15.82 12.27 8.37
CA ALA A 211 -16.98 13.02 7.87
C ALA A 211 -16.94 14.51 8.23
N ASP A 212 -16.35 14.85 9.37
CA ASP A 212 -16.26 16.24 9.85
C ASP A 212 -14.88 16.49 10.47
N VAL A 213 -13.88 16.57 9.61
CA VAL A 213 -12.47 16.77 10.00
C VAL A 213 -12.23 18.14 10.60
N ALA A 214 -13.03 19.15 10.22
CA ALA A 214 -12.90 20.52 10.73
C ALA A 214 -13.38 20.64 12.18
N ARG A 215 -14.24 19.74 12.62
CA ARG A 215 -14.77 19.76 13.98
C ARG A 215 -13.70 19.49 15.03
N GLY A 216 -13.74 20.23 16.11
CA GLY A 216 -12.86 20.06 17.30
C GLY A 216 -13.25 18.84 18.13
N TRP A 217 -13.19 17.64 17.57
CA TRP A 217 -13.53 16.41 18.26
C TRP A 217 -12.74 16.22 19.54
N THR A 218 -13.45 15.93 20.63
CA THR A 218 -12.83 15.50 21.89
C THR A 218 -12.98 14.00 22.07
N VAL A 219 -12.07 13.38 22.84
CA VAL A 219 -12.16 11.94 23.19
C VAL A 219 -13.49 11.58 23.82
N GLY A 220 -14.04 12.49 24.69
CA GLY A 220 -15.32 12.27 25.33
C GLY A 220 -16.51 12.32 24.38
N GLU A 221 -16.50 13.19 23.37
CA GLU A 221 -17.53 13.26 22.34
C GLU A 221 -17.50 12.01 21.44
N LEU A 222 -16.32 11.62 20.95
CA LEU A 222 -16.18 10.41 20.13
C LEU A 222 -16.64 9.16 20.90
N ALA A 223 -16.24 9.04 22.18
CA ALA A 223 -16.67 7.93 23.03
C ALA A 223 -18.21 7.85 23.17
N ARG A 224 -18.87 8.99 23.39
CA ARG A 224 -20.35 9.07 23.46
C ARG A 224 -21.01 8.67 22.15
N GLN A 225 -20.48 9.09 21.00
CA GLN A 225 -21.02 8.75 19.67
C GLN A 225 -21.04 7.23 19.41
N VAL A 226 -20.12 6.50 20.03
CA VAL A 226 -19.99 5.06 19.82
C VAL A 226 -20.43 4.19 21.02
N GLY A 227 -21.02 4.83 22.05
CA GLY A 227 -21.58 4.14 23.22
C GLY A 227 -20.50 3.56 24.16
N MET A 228 -19.37 4.26 24.31
CA MET A 228 -18.29 3.87 25.23
C MET A 228 -18.01 4.92 26.30
N SER A 229 -17.45 4.48 27.44
CA SER A 229 -16.82 5.43 28.38
C SER A 229 -15.55 6.01 27.75
N ARG A 230 -15.18 7.24 28.18
CA ARG A 230 -14.00 7.95 27.67
C ARG A 230 -12.72 7.12 27.80
N SER A 231 -12.50 6.49 28.95
CA SER A 231 -11.27 5.72 29.22
C SER A 231 -11.20 4.42 28.39
N VAL A 232 -12.31 3.71 28.28
CA VAL A 232 -12.40 2.48 27.48
C VAL A 232 -12.18 2.79 26.00
N PHE A 233 -12.83 3.85 25.49
CA PHE A 233 -12.66 4.27 24.10
C PHE A 233 -11.21 4.66 23.80
N ALA A 234 -10.59 5.54 24.63
CA ALA A 234 -9.21 5.99 24.41
C ALA A 234 -8.23 4.82 24.34
N ARG A 235 -8.32 3.89 25.32
CA ARG A 235 -7.47 2.70 25.36
C ARG A 235 -7.68 1.83 24.13
N ARG A 236 -8.92 1.40 23.86
CA ARG A 236 -9.23 0.52 22.70
C ARG A 236 -8.84 1.14 21.36
N PHE A 237 -9.05 2.45 21.22
CA PHE A 237 -8.65 3.15 20.00
C PHE A 237 -7.12 3.13 19.86
N THR A 238 -6.37 3.45 20.91
CA THR A 238 -4.89 3.44 20.88
C THR A 238 -4.36 2.03 20.64
N ASP A 239 -4.93 1.01 21.29
CA ASP A 239 -4.52 -0.39 21.12
C ASP A 239 -4.76 -0.87 19.67
N ALA A 240 -5.87 -0.46 19.06
CA ALA A 240 -6.24 -0.89 17.71
C ALA A 240 -5.60 -0.04 16.60
N VAL A 241 -5.54 1.29 16.76
CA VAL A 241 -5.06 2.23 15.73
C VAL A 241 -3.57 2.58 15.90
N GLY A 242 -3.01 2.34 17.09
CA GLY A 242 -1.60 2.61 17.39
C GLY A 242 -1.32 4.04 17.86
N VAL A 243 -2.28 4.96 17.72
CA VAL A 243 -2.17 6.35 18.16
C VAL A 243 -3.43 6.79 18.90
N ALA A 244 -3.33 7.84 19.71
CA ALA A 244 -4.49 8.38 20.43
C ALA A 244 -5.51 9.03 19.46
N PRO A 245 -6.83 9.05 19.80
CA PRO A 245 -7.87 9.55 18.88
C PRO A 245 -7.66 10.99 18.38
N VAL A 246 -7.19 11.89 19.24
CA VAL A 246 -6.90 13.29 18.87
C VAL A 246 -5.64 13.38 18.01
N GLU A 247 -4.65 12.55 18.28
CA GLU A 247 -3.43 12.43 17.47
C GLU A 247 -3.75 11.96 16.05
N TYR A 248 -4.59 10.93 15.93
CA TYR A 248 -5.09 10.47 14.65
C TYR A 248 -5.80 11.58 13.85
N LEU A 249 -6.70 12.35 14.51
CA LEU A 249 -7.36 13.49 13.87
C LEU A 249 -6.36 14.52 13.34
N LEU A 250 -5.33 14.84 14.14
CA LEU A 250 -4.31 15.81 13.74
C LEU A 250 -3.47 15.28 12.57
N ASP A 251 -3.10 14.01 12.56
CA ASP A 251 -2.38 13.38 11.45
C ASP A 251 -3.22 13.37 10.17
N TRP A 252 -4.52 13.06 10.31
CA TRP A 252 -5.45 13.09 9.19
C TRP A 252 -5.62 14.50 8.61
N ARG A 253 -5.72 15.54 9.48
CA ARG A 253 -5.71 16.95 9.06
C ARG A 253 -4.47 17.31 8.26
N MET A 254 -3.28 16.88 8.72
CA MET A 254 -2.02 17.14 8.01
C MET A 254 -1.98 16.42 6.66
N ALA A 255 -2.52 15.22 6.58
CA ALA A 255 -2.59 14.48 5.31
C ALA A 255 -3.46 15.22 4.26
N LEU A 256 -4.64 15.68 4.67
CA LEU A 256 -5.52 16.49 3.83
C LEU A 256 -4.89 17.84 3.45
N ALA A 257 -4.19 18.49 4.39
CA ALA A 257 -3.48 19.73 4.13
C ALA A 257 -2.37 19.56 3.08
N LYS A 258 -1.56 18.51 3.23
CA LYS A 258 -0.52 18.18 2.24
C LYS A 258 -1.10 18.01 0.84
N ASP A 259 -2.19 17.26 0.71
CA ASP A 259 -2.88 17.07 -0.57
C ASP A 259 -3.42 18.39 -1.14
N ALA A 260 -4.08 19.20 -0.31
CA ALA A 260 -4.63 20.48 -0.73
C ALA A 260 -3.54 21.46 -1.20
N LEU A 261 -2.42 21.54 -0.49
CA LEU A 261 -1.27 22.38 -0.85
C LEU A 261 -0.66 21.96 -2.19
N LEU A 262 -0.43 20.68 -2.40
CA LEU A 262 0.13 20.16 -3.66
C LEU A 262 -0.77 20.41 -4.85
N ARG A 263 -2.07 20.31 -4.65
CA ARG A 263 -3.07 20.56 -5.69
C ARG A 263 -3.38 22.03 -5.90
N LYS A 264 -2.83 22.92 -5.07
CA LYS A 264 -3.19 24.33 -5.04
C LYS A 264 -4.71 24.53 -4.95
N ALA A 265 -5.35 23.75 -4.08
CA ALA A 265 -6.81 23.64 -3.96
C ALA A 265 -7.47 24.83 -3.24
N GLY A 266 -6.79 25.96 -3.13
CA GLY A 266 -7.27 27.19 -2.51
C GLY A 266 -6.15 27.99 -1.86
N THR A 267 -6.53 29.08 -1.21
CA THR A 267 -5.63 29.89 -0.40
C THR A 267 -5.24 29.17 0.90
N LEU A 268 -4.16 29.60 1.52
CA LEU A 268 -3.72 29.03 2.79
C LEU A 268 -4.79 29.16 3.89
N GLU A 269 -5.56 30.24 3.87
CA GLU A 269 -6.68 30.48 4.79
C GLU A 269 -7.80 29.46 4.55
N GLU A 270 -8.20 29.25 3.31
CA GLU A 270 -9.23 28.26 2.95
C GLU A 270 -8.82 26.84 3.34
N VAL A 271 -7.58 26.46 3.08
CA VAL A 271 -7.03 25.17 3.51
C VAL A 271 -7.09 25.05 5.05
N ALA A 272 -6.63 26.07 5.78
CA ALA A 272 -6.65 26.07 7.23
C ALA A 272 -8.07 25.88 7.79
N LEU A 273 -9.04 26.64 7.28
CA LEU A 273 -10.44 26.56 7.70
C LEU A 273 -11.06 25.19 7.37
N SER A 274 -10.79 24.63 6.18
CA SER A 274 -11.34 23.34 5.75
C SER A 274 -10.95 22.16 6.65
N ILE A 275 -9.80 22.26 7.31
CA ILE A 275 -9.29 21.22 8.23
C ILE A 275 -9.42 21.60 9.72
N GLY A 276 -10.17 22.66 10.03
CA GLY A 276 -10.57 23.04 11.39
C GLY A 276 -9.58 23.89 12.17
N TYR A 277 -8.70 24.63 11.48
CA TYR A 277 -7.89 25.71 12.09
C TYR A 277 -8.61 27.04 11.95
N ARG A 278 -8.48 27.93 12.97
CA ARG A 278 -9.15 29.21 12.99
C ARG A 278 -8.46 30.29 12.16
N SER A 279 -7.22 30.06 11.76
CA SER A 279 -6.43 31.00 10.95
C SER A 279 -5.29 30.29 10.23
N ALA A 280 -4.80 30.86 9.14
CA ALA A 280 -3.60 30.43 8.44
C ALA A 280 -2.35 30.43 9.33
N SER A 281 -2.25 31.35 10.30
CA SER A 281 -1.12 31.41 11.23
C SER A 281 -1.08 30.23 12.19
N ALA A 282 -2.23 29.89 12.81
CA ALA A 282 -2.34 28.72 13.69
C ALA A 282 -2.06 27.41 12.92
N PHE A 283 -2.59 27.31 11.71
CA PHE A 283 -2.33 26.19 10.82
C PHE A 283 -0.83 26.08 10.45
N SER A 284 -0.20 27.17 10.03
CA SER A 284 1.22 27.17 9.65
C SER A 284 2.14 26.73 10.76
N THR A 285 1.83 27.13 11.99
CA THR A 285 2.58 26.69 13.17
C THR A 285 2.42 25.19 13.41
N ALA A 286 1.18 24.68 13.38
CA ALA A 286 0.89 23.26 13.56
C ALA A 286 1.49 22.40 12.44
N PHE A 287 1.40 22.85 11.20
CA PHE A 287 1.95 22.18 10.02
C PHE A 287 3.47 22.08 10.11
N ARG A 288 4.17 23.20 10.40
CA ARG A 288 5.63 23.20 10.58
C ARG A 288 6.07 22.23 11.68
N ASN A 289 5.36 22.20 12.81
CA ASN A 289 5.71 21.32 13.93
C ASN A 289 5.55 19.82 13.59
N ARG A 290 4.61 19.47 12.68
CA ARG A 290 4.34 18.06 12.33
C ARG A 290 5.02 17.61 11.05
N VAL A 291 5.19 18.52 10.08
CA VAL A 291 5.71 18.18 8.74
C VAL A 291 7.18 18.60 8.60
N GLY A 292 7.67 19.49 9.49
CA GLY A 292 9.06 19.91 9.51
C GLY A 292 9.37 21.16 8.67
N CYS A 293 8.44 21.60 7.81
CA CYS A 293 8.58 22.83 7.01
C CYS A 293 7.28 23.64 7.00
N PRO A 294 7.33 24.95 6.73
CA PRO A 294 6.11 25.74 6.62
C PRO A 294 5.30 25.35 5.36
N PRO A 295 3.95 25.56 5.36
CA PRO A 295 3.10 25.23 4.22
C PRO A 295 3.52 25.88 2.90
N SER A 296 4.10 27.10 2.95
CA SER A 296 4.57 27.84 1.77
C SER A 296 5.80 27.21 1.09
N GLU A 297 6.56 26.43 1.84
CA GLU A 297 7.76 25.74 1.37
C GLU A 297 7.51 24.24 1.13
N TYR A 298 6.27 23.78 1.40
CA TYR A 298 5.94 22.38 1.25
C TYR A 298 5.96 22.01 -0.24
N ALA A 299 7.00 21.29 -0.63
CA ALA A 299 7.09 20.59 -1.90
C ALA A 299 6.89 19.08 -1.64
N PRO A 300 6.37 18.33 -2.61
CA PRO A 300 6.35 16.88 -2.47
C PRO A 300 7.79 16.41 -2.23
N PRO A 301 8.01 15.42 -1.34
CA PRO A 301 9.31 14.78 -1.27
C PRO A 301 9.70 14.42 -2.70
N ALA A 302 10.88 14.86 -3.13
CA ALA A 302 11.39 14.55 -4.45
C ALA A 302 11.34 13.02 -4.57
N GLY A 303 10.31 12.51 -5.24
CA GLY A 303 10.26 11.12 -5.58
C GLY A 303 11.58 10.85 -6.27
N ARG A 304 12.35 9.90 -5.80
CA ARG A 304 13.44 9.35 -6.60
C ARG A 304 12.77 8.89 -7.90
N MET A 305 12.69 9.82 -8.85
CA MET A 305 12.32 9.50 -10.21
C MET A 305 13.38 8.50 -10.66
N VAL A 306 13.05 7.22 -10.65
CA VAL A 306 13.74 6.28 -11.49
C VAL A 306 13.42 6.77 -12.91
N ALA A 307 14.42 7.38 -13.53
CA ALA A 307 14.35 7.79 -14.92
C ALA A 307 13.88 6.56 -15.72
N ALA A 308 12.76 6.72 -16.43
CA ALA A 308 12.41 5.83 -17.50
C ALA A 308 13.56 5.96 -18.54
N ALA A 309 14.35 4.92 -18.69
CA ALA A 309 15.22 4.66 -19.83
C ALA A 309 14.81 3.31 -20.38
#